data_06b0acdc837fec244084699871326372
#
_entry.id   06b0acdc837fec244084699871326372
#
_cell.length_a   1.000
_cell.length_b   1.000
_cell.length_c   1.000
_cell.angle_alpha   90.00
_cell.angle_beta   90.00
_cell.angle_gamma   90.00
#
_symmetry.space_group_name_H-M   'P 1'
#
loop_
_entity.id
_entity.type
_entity.pdbx_description
1 polymer ?
#
loop_
_entity_poly.entity_id
_entity_poly.type
_entity_poly.pdbx_seq_one_letter_code
_entity_poly.pdbx_strand_id
1 'polypeptide(L)' 'VLKGGFSMITVNGKEVTLTGPLSVADYLEQNNYQIKRIAVEMNGDILPKYSYSDTMLKDGDRLEVVSFVGGG' A
#
# COMPACT_ATOMS: atom_id res chain seq x y z
N VAL A 1 9.95 6.29 20.90
CA VAL A 1 10.17 6.36 20.22
C VAL A 1 10.81 5.62 19.36
N LEU A 2 10.43 5.12 18.69
CA LEU A 2 10.94 4.40 17.96
C LEU A 2 11.55 4.99 16.98
N LYS A 3 12.46 5.28 17.04
CA LYS A 3 13.10 5.75 16.18
C LYS A 3 13.48 4.82 15.36
N GLY A 4 13.65 4.20 14.88
CA GLY A 4 14.09 3.25 14.12
C GLY A 4 13.43 3.07 12.89
N GLY A 5 12.57 3.73 12.61
CA GLY A 5 11.99 3.51 11.38
C GLY A 5 10.90 2.48 11.28
N PHE A 6 10.29 2.15 12.34
CA PHE A 6 9.17 1.27 12.25
C PHE A 6 7.89 2.07 12.01
N SER A 7 7.07 1.60 11.13
CA SER A 7 5.77 2.20 10.86
C SER A 7 4.72 1.11 10.85
N MET A 8 3.53 1.45 11.29
CA MET A 8 2.42 0.51 11.24
C MET A 8 1.40 1.06 10.29
N ILE A 9 1.02 0.26 9.33
CA ILE A 9 -0.04 0.62 8.41
C ILE A 9 -1.13 -0.44 8.50
N THR A 10 -2.28 -0.17 7.93
CA THR A 10 -3.37 -1.13 7.87
C THR A 10 -3.65 -1.42 6.42
N VAL A 11 -3.68 -2.69 6.05
CA VAL A 11 -3.96 -3.07 4.69
C VAL A 11 -5.13 -4.04 4.70
N ASN A 12 -6.23 -3.64 4.09
CA ASN A 12 -7.45 -4.44 4.07
C ASN A 12 -7.83 -4.90 5.48
N GLY A 13 -7.70 -3.99 6.43
CA GLY A 13 -8.10 -4.27 7.80
C GLY A 13 -7.07 -4.98 8.66
N LYS A 14 -5.90 -5.33 8.09
CA LYS A 14 -4.88 -6.01 8.86
C LYS A 14 -3.70 -5.11 9.11
N GLU A 15 -3.14 -5.18 10.28
CA GLU A 15 -1.97 -4.37 10.60
C GLU A 15 -0.73 -4.96 9.99
N VAL A 16 0.08 -4.11 9.41
CA VAL A 16 1.34 -4.51 8.79
C VAL A 16 2.43 -3.59 9.32
N THR A 17 3.53 -4.16 9.75
CA THR A 17 4.66 -3.38 10.25
C THR A 17 5.67 -3.21 9.14
N LEU A 18 6.08 -1.98 8.91
CA LEU A 18 7.12 -1.68 7.95
C LEU A 18 8.39 -1.33 8.70
N THR A 19 9.52 -1.82 8.23
CA THR A 19 10.77 -1.60 8.93
C THR A 19 11.65 -0.56 8.27
N GLY A 20 11.15 0.09 7.25
CA GLY A 20 11.90 1.15 6.57
C GLY A 20 11.04 1.82 5.55
N PRO A 21 11.58 2.79 4.86
CA PRO A 21 10.82 3.52 3.86
C PRO A 21 10.37 2.58 2.73
N LEU A 22 9.16 2.76 2.28
CA LEU A 22 8.62 1.90 1.26
C LEU A 22 7.54 2.67 0.49
N SER A 23 7.60 2.62 -0.82
CA SER A 23 6.55 3.25 -1.61
C SER A 23 5.38 2.29 -1.72
N VAL A 24 4.23 2.81 -2.12
CA VAL A 24 3.08 1.97 -2.36
C VAL A 24 3.41 0.95 -3.43
N ALA A 25 4.10 1.36 -4.50
CA ALA A 25 4.45 0.43 -5.56
C ALA A 25 5.32 -0.70 -5.02
N ASP A 26 6.31 -0.39 -4.21
CA ASP A 26 7.19 -1.42 -3.67
C ASP A 26 6.43 -2.36 -2.76
N TYR A 27 5.53 -1.83 -1.94
CA TYR A 27 4.74 -2.68 -1.07
C TYR A 27 3.91 -3.66 -1.89
N LEU A 28 3.28 -3.17 -2.94
CA LEU A 28 2.43 -4.02 -3.76
C LEU A 28 3.23 -5.10 -4.46
N GLU A 29 4.42 -4.74 -4.95
CA GLU A 29 5.27 -5.72 -5.60
C GLU A 29 5.77 -6.77 -4.64
N GLN A 30 6.18 -6.36 -3.47
CA GLN A 30 6.68 -7.31 -2.47
C GLN A 30 5.62 -8.29 -2.03
N ASN A 31 4.37 -7.90 -2.13
CA ASN A 31 3.28 -8.76 -1.72
C ASN A 31 2.58 -9.44 -2.90
N ASN A 32 3.24 -9.40 -4.04
CA ASN A 32 2.79 -10.15 -5.21
C ASN A 32 1.45 -9.69 -5.79
N TYR A 33 1.12 -8.45 -5.57
CA TYR A 33 -0.04 -7.90 -6.24
C TYR A 33 0.30 -7.58 -7.68
N GLN A 34 -0.64 -7.80 -8.56
CA GLN A 34 -0.46 -7.43 -9.96
C GLN A 34 -1.06 -6.06 -10.16
N ILE A 35 -0.21 -5.08 -10.28
CA ILE A 35 -0.65 -3.69 -10.30
C ILE A 35 -1.70 -3.42 -11.36
N LYS A 36 -1.62 -4.10 -12.48
CA LYS A 36 -2.59 -3.88 -13.52
C LYS A 36 -3.98 -4.35 -13.16
N ARG A 37 -4.10 -5.17 -12.16
CA ARG A 37 -5.37 -5.81 -11.83
C ARG A 37 -5.92 -5.40 -10.49
N ILE A 38 -5.42 -4.31 -9.94
CA ILE A 38 -5.89 -3.86 -8.64
C ILE A 38 -6.23 -2.39 -8.66
N ALA A 39 -6.98 -2.00 -7.70
CA ALA A 39 -7.21 -0.59 -7.40
C ALA A 39 -6.85 -0.39 -5.94
N VAL A 40 -6.32 0.76 -5.61
CA VAL A 40 -5.90 1.06 -4.25
C VAL A 40 -6.59 2.32 -3.77
N GLU A 41 -7.16 2.25 -2.57
CA GLU A 41 -7.60 3.43 -1.87
C GLU A 41 -6.64 3.66 -0.73
N MET A 42 -6.25 4.89 -0.52
CA MET A 42 -5.35 5.22 0.55
C MET A 42 -6.00 6.29 1.40
N ASN A 43 -6.22 5.94 2.65
CA ASN A 43 -6.84 6.87 3.60
C ASN A 43 -8.20 7.40 3.09
N GLY A 44 -8.93 6.55 2.42
CA GLY A 44 -10.28 6.91 1.95
C GLY A 44 -10.36 7.47 0.55
N ASP A 45 -9.21 7.70 -0.08
CA ASP A 45 -9.21 8.27 -1.43
C ASP A 45 -8.58 7.33 -2.42
N ILE A 46 -9.10 7.31 -3.62
CA ILE A 46 -8.49 6.48 -4.65
C ILE A 46 -7.10 6.99 -4.98
N LEU A 47 -6.13 6.10 -5.00
CA LEU A 47 -4.77 6.45 -5.36
C LEU A 47 -4.56 6.03 -6.81
N PRO A 48 -4.26 6.97 -7.70
CA PRO A 48 -4.06 6.61 -9.10
C PRO A 48 -2.79 5.78 -9.27
N LYS A 49 -2.78 4.91 -10.26
CA LYS A 49 -1.65 4.04 -10.46
C LYS A 49 -0.37 4.82 -10.73
N TYR A 50 -0.46 5.93 -11.42
CA TYR A 50 0.75 6.70 -11.71
C TYR A 50 1.37 7.32 -10.46
N SER A 51 0.67 7.27 -9.34
CA SER A 51 1.21 7.80 -8.10
C SER A 51 1.82 6.73 -7.21
N TYR A 52 1.68 5.46 -7.55
CA TYR A 52 2.11 4.39 -6.67
C TYR A 52 3.60 4.47 -6.33
N SER A 53 4.43 4.75 -7.32
CA SER A 53 5.87 4.81 -7.08
C SER A 53 6.30 6.05 -6.33
N ASP A 54 5.49 7.09 -6.38
CA ASP A 54 5.84 8.35 -5.75
C ASP A 54 5.22 8.53 -4.37
N THR A 55 4.39 7.60 -3.94
CA THR A 55 3.70 7.74 -2.68
C THR A 55 4.38 6.86 -1.65
N MET A 56 4.96 7.49 -0.65
CA MET A 56 5.64 6.75 0.41
C MET A 56 4.66 6.45 1.52
N LEU A 57 4.73 5.23 2.02
CA LEU A 57 3.87 4.82 3.13
C LEU A 57 4.35 5.46 4.43
N LYS A 58 3.41 5.85 5.25
CA LYS A 58 3.73 6.49 6.53
C LYS A 58 2.97 5.83 7.63
N ASP A 59 3.45 5.98 8.83
CA ASP A 59 2.80 5.41 10.00
C ASP A 59 1.35 5.87 10.05
N GLY A 60 0.46 4.94 10.25
CA GLY A 60 -0.96 5.24 10.33
C GLY A 60 -1.71 5.19 9.02
N ASP A 61 -1.02 5.00 7.92
CA ASP A 61 -1.70 4.94 6.64
C ASP A 61 -2.59 3.71 6.55
N ARG A 62 -3.68 3.86 5.81
CA ARG A 62 -4.59 2.75 5.60
C ARG A 62 -4.76 2.52 4.12
N LEU A 63 -4.50 1.31 3.68
CA LEU A 63 -4.68 0.94 2.28
C LEU A 63 -5.80 -0.07 2.16
N GLU A 64 -6.58 0.08 1.09
CA GLU A 64 -7.52 -0.95 0.70
C GLU A 64 -7.18 -1.35 -0.70
N VAL A 65 -6.89 -2.60 -0.91
CA VAL A 65 -6.47 -3.10 -2.21
C VAL A 65 -7.55 -4.06 -2.71
N VAL A 66 -8.08 -3.76 -3.88
CA VAL A 66 -9.14 -4.56 -4.46
C VAL A 66 -8.64 -5.14 -5.78
N SER A 67 -8.81 -6.42 -5.98
CA SER A 67 -8.39 -7.06 -7.21
C SER A 67 -9.56 -7.20 -8.16
N PHE A 68 -9.29 -6.98 -9.44
CA PHE A 68 -10.29 -7.17 -10.46
C PHE A 68 -10.14 -8.58 -10.98
N VAL A 69 -11.22 -9.30 -10.96
CA VAL A 69 -11.12 -10.62 -11.39
C VAL A 69 -11.47 -10.79 -12.79
N GLY A 70 -10.81 -11.57 -13.43
CA GLY A 70 -11.13 -11.98 -14.66
C GLY A 70 -11.18 -11.05 -15.65
N GLY A 71 -11.41 -10.33 -15.54
CA GLY A 71 -11.42 -9.47 -16.39
C GLY A 71 -11.33 -9.62 -17.63
N GLY A 72 -11.35 -9.95 -17.82
CA GLY A 72 -11.32 -9.97 -19.04
C GLY A 72 -10.78 -9.20 -19.61
#